data_a6a95f7efb958625092770ee960eb7aa
#
_entry.id   a6a95f7efb958625092770ee960eb7aa
#
_cell.length_a   1.000
_cell.length_b   1.000
_cell.length_c   1.000
_cell.angle_alpha   90.00
_cell.angle_beta   90.00
_cell.angle_gamma   90.00
#
_symmetry.space_group_name_H-M   'P 1'
#
loop_
_entity.id
_entity.type
_entity.pdbx_description
1 polymer ?
#
loop_
_entity_poly.entity_id
_entity_poly.type
_entity_poly.pdbx_seq_one_letter_code
_entity_poly.pdbx_strand_id
1 'polypeptide(L)'
;SYPVAFDMEDSTQGTLSKDELAAIANAFCGRISEAGYYPVIYANDNWLANKLDMSKMNYPVWVARYSAKPAYQNPVMWQATSTGAVNGISGNVDIDFQFKDFTSVIPANTWRTINGQTYYYQNYAKQKNNWIQDDGAWYYMNGDGLVSKGWLNQSGKSYYLDDTTGKMITGWKSDSGKWYYFGSSGALSKGWINDNGTWYYSNQEGVMQTGWLDDGGERYYLKGSGAMATGWREMDGAWYYFEGSGRMA
;
A
#
# COMPACT_ATOMS: atom_id res chain seq x y z
N SER A 1 -10.56 -9.96 12.26
CA SER A 1 -9.15 -10.32 12.17
C SER A 1 -8.65 -10.76 13.53
N TYR A 2 -7.89 -11.84 13.61
CA TYR A 2 -7.37 -12.40 14.87
C TYR A 2 -5.85 -12.31 14.91
N PRO A 3 -5.22 -12.28 16.10
CA PRO A 3 -3.78 -12.33 16.24
C PRO A 3 -3.21 -13.68 15.78
N VAL A 4 -1.90 -13.74 15.56
CA VAL A 4 -1.16 -14.98 15.34
C VAL A 4 -0.56 -15.41 16.68
N ALA A 5 -1.01 -16.56 17.19
CA ALA A 5 -0.55 -17.08 18.47
C ALA A 5 0.70 -17.93 18.28
N PHE A 6 1.68 -17.74 19.17
CA PHE A 6 2.78 -18.68 19.38
C PHE A 6 2.47 -19.53 20.62
N ASP A 7 2.19 -20.81 20.39
CA ASP A 7 1.91 -21.76 21.45
C ASP A 7 3.18 -22.18 22.18
N MET A 8 3.25 -21.89 23.47
CA MET A 8 4.41 -22.10 24.33
C MET A 8 4.06 -22.99 25.51
N GLU A 9 3.57 -24.19 25.23
CA GLU A 9 3.27 -25.16 26.30
C GLU A 9 3.54 -26.63 25.88
N ASP A 10 4.28 -26.84 24.79
CA ASP A 10 4.70 -28.15 24.37
C ASP A 10 5.76 -28.75 25.31
N SER A 11 5.65 -30.04 25.61
CA SER A 11 6.54 -30.76 26.50
C SER A 11 8.02 -30.72 26.08
N THR A 12 8.29 -30.67 24.79
CA THR A 12 9.65 -30.57 24.25
C THR A 12 10.29 -29.22 24.57
N GLN A 13 9.50 -28.15 24.54
CA GLN A 13 9.94 -26.81 24.95
C GLN A 13 10.22 -26.75 26.47
N GLY A 14 9.50 -27.56 27.26
CA GLY A 14 9.62 -27.57 28.73
C GLY A 14 11.01 -27.96 29.27
N THR A 15 11.89 -28.50 28.43
CA THR A 15 13.28 -28.82 28.75
C THR A 15 14.25 -27.65 28.59
N LEU A 16 13.80 -26.57 27.92
CA LEU A 16 14.61 -25.40 27.66
C LEU A 16 14.64 -24.45 28.87
N SER A 17 15.71 -23.67 28.98
CA SER A 17 15.81 -22.59 29.92
C SER A 17 14.86 -21.43 29.60
N LYS A 18 14.57 -20.59 30.59
CA LYS A 18 13.74 -19.38 30.39
C LYS A 18 14.33 -18.45 29.33
N ASP A 19 15.65 -18.37 29.22
CA ASP A 19 16.34 -17.53 28.25
C ASP A 19 16.21 -18.06 26.83
N GLU A 20 16.31 -19.36 26.63
CA GLU A 20 16.10 -20.02 25.34
C GLU A 20 14.64 -19.86 24.89
N LEU A 21 13.68 -20.08 25.81
CA LEU A 21 12.25 -19.87 25.52
C LEU A 21 11.95 -18.43 25.12
N ALA A 22 12.52 -17.45 25.81
CA ALA A 22 12.37 -16.04 25.48
C ALA A 22 12.99 -15.70 24.10
N ALA A 23 14.16 -16.26 23.80
CA ALA A 23 14.81 -16.04 22.50
C ALA A 23 13.96 -16.60 21.34
N ILE A 24 13.40 -17.81 21.49
CA ILE A 24 12.52 -18.43 20.49
C ILE A 24 11.24 -17.61 20.31
N ALA A 25 10.58 -17.20 21.43
CA ALA A 25 9.38 -16.38 21.38
C ALA A 25 9.62 -15.05 20.69
N ASN A 26 10.70 -14.37 21.03
CA ASN A 26 11.06 -13.08 20.44
C ASN A 26 11.39 -13.23 18.94
N ALA A 27 12.07 -14.30 18.53
CA ALA A 27 12.36 -14.57 17.14
C ALA A 27 11.06 -14.81 16.32
N PHE A 28 10.15 -15.67 16.81
CA PHE A 28 8.89 -15.94 16.17
C PHE A 28 8.01 -14.70 16.10
N CYS A 29 7.73 -14.09 17.26
CA CYS A 29 6.84 -12.93 17.34
C CYS A 29 7.41 -11.72 16.58
N GLY A 30 8.73 -11.54 16.57
CA GLY A 30 9.41 -10.53 15.75
C GLY A 30 9.16 -10.73 14.27
N ARG A 31 9.31 -11.94 13.76
CA ARG A 31 9.02 -12.26 12.34
C ARG A 31 7.55 -12.06 11.98
N ILE A 32 6.64 -12.40 12.87
CA ILE A 32 5.20 -12.17 12.68
C ILE A 32 4.89 -10.66 12.64
N SER A 33 5.51 -9.88 13.54
CA SER A 33 5.37 -8.41 13.55
C SER A 33 5.95 -7.78 12.29
N GLU A 34 7.16 -8.19 11.86
CA GLU A 34 7.80 -7.73 10.61
C GLU A 34 6.93 -8.04 9.39
N ALA A 35 6.25 -9.18 9.38
CA ALA A 35 5.28 -9.55 8.36
C ALA A 35 3.96 -8.76 8.44
N GLY A 36 3.84 -7.84 9.41
CA GLY A 36 2.67 -6.97 9.58
C GLY A 36 1.48 -7.64 10.26
N TYR A 37 1.67 -8.75 10.95
CA TYR A 37 0.64 -9.39 11.77
C TYR A 37 0.81 -9.00 13.25
N TYR A 38 -0.23 -9.25 14.04
CA TYR A 38 -0.22 -9.01 15.48
C TYR A 38 0.07 -10.33 16.21
N PRO A 39 1.29 -10.50 16.78
CA PRO A 39 1.63 -11.72 17.51
C PRO A 39 1.09 -11.68 18.94
N VAL A 40 0.76 -12.83 19.47
CA VAL A 40 0.48 -13.06 20.89
C VAL A 40 1.20 -14.33 21.34
N ILE A 41 1.55 -14.41 22.62
CA ILE A 41 2.03 -15.63 23.26
C ILE A 41 0.83 -16.34 23.83
N TYR A 42 0.60 -17.59 23.42
CA TYR A 42 -0.37 -18.49 24.04
C TYR A 42 0.35 -19.42 24.99
N ALA A 43 -0.10 -19.47 26.24
CA ALA A 43 0.38 -20.43 27.25
C ALA A 43 -0.62 -20.55 28.40
N ASN A 44 -0.60 -21.68 29.11
CA ASN A 44 -1.37 -21.82 30.35
C ASN A 44 -0.72 -21.08 31.54
N ASP A 45 -1.50 -20.84 32.59
CA ASP A 45 -1.06 -20.11 33.78
C ASP A 45 0.21 -20.69 34.43
N ASN A 46 0.36 -22.03 34.40
CA ASN A 46 1.55 -22.67 35.00
C ASN A 46 2.81 -22.32 34.20
N TRP A 47 2.74 -22.33 32.87
CA TRP A 47 3.87 -21.95 32.03
C TRP A 47 4.23 -20.48 32.20
N LEU A 48 3.23 -19.60 32.21
CA LEU A 48 3.43 -18.16 32.43
C LEU A 48 4.07 -17.84 33.79
N ALA A 49 3.69 -18.58 34.83
CA ALA A 49 4.24 -18.36 36.17
C ALA A 49 5.62 -18.99 36.39
N ASN A 50 5.86 -20.17 35.85
CA ASN A 50 6.99 -21.01 36.27
C ASN A 50 8.04 -21.26 35.16
N LYS A 51 7.63 -21.30 33.90
CA LYS A 51 8.48 -21.66 32.76
C LYS A 51 8.93 -20.48 31.93
N LEU A 52 8.10 -19.47 31.77
CA LEU A 52 8.39 -18.31 30.94
C LEU A 52 8.93 -17.15 31.78
N ASP A 53 9.77 -16.34 31.20
CA ASP A 53 10.18 -15.03 31.77
C ASP A 53 9.55 -13.92 30.93
N MET A 54 8.34 -13.50 31.33
CA MET A 54 7.58 -12.46 30.62
C MET A 54 8.26 -11.08 30.64
N SER A 55 9.26 -10.87 31.54
CA SER A 55 10.04 -9.62 31.52
C SER A 55 10.97 -9.52 30.31
N LYS A 56 11.31 -10.67 29.71
CA LYS A 56 12.15 -10.79 28.50
C LYS A 56 11.36 -10.90 27.22
N MET A 57 10.04 -11.02 27.32
CA MET A 57 9.12 -11.19 26.19
C MET A 57 8.10 -10.05 26.18
N ASN A 58 8.25 -9.09 25.30
CA ASN A 58 7.39 -7.90 25.26
C ASN A 58 6.21 -8.07 24.28
N TYR A 59 5.47 -9.18 24.43
CA TYR A 59 4.32 -9.49 23.58
C TYR A 59 3.06 -9.74 24.43
N PRO A 60 1.85 -9.42 23.91
CA PRO A 60 0.59 -9.70 24.57
C PRO A 60 0.36 -11.18 24.78
N VAL A 61 -0.43 -11.52 25.79
CA VAL A 61 -0.69 -12.91 26.18
C VAL A 61 -2.13 -13.30 25.94
N TRP A 62 -2.31 -14.46 25.33
CA TRP A 62 -3.55 -15.25 25.33
C TRP A 62 -3.35 -16.40 26.34
N VAL A 63 -3.98 -16.28 27.48
CA VAL A 63 -3.79 -17.25 28.57
C VAL A 63 -4.82 -18.36 28.51
N ALA A 64 -4.38 -19.61 28.69
CA ALA A 64 -5.27 -20.76 28.91
C ALA A 64 -5.40 -21.04 30.43
N ARG A 65 -6.64 -20.96 30.92
CA ARG A 65 -6.97 -21.37 32.29
C ARG A 65 -8.41 -21.86 32.36
N TYR A 66 -8.56 -23.15 32.63
CA TYR A 66 -9.88 -23.78 32.68
C TYR A 66 -10.48 -23.71 34.07
N SER A 67 -11.81 -23.54 34.15
CA SER A 67 -12.60 -23.59 35.39
C SER A 67 -12.30 -22.50 36.43
N ALA A 68 -11.42 -21.54 36.16
CA ALA A 68 -11.11 -20.42 37.05
C ALA A 68 -10.58 -19.23 36.28
N LYS A 69 -10.69 -18.03 36.85
CA LYS A 69 -10.08 -16.82 36.29
C LYS A 69 -8.55 -16.98 36.24
N PRO A 70 -7.87 -16.52 35.16
CA PRO A 70 -6.41 -16.53 35.07
C PRO A 70 -5.75 -15.76 36.22
N ALA A 71 -4.59 -16.28 36.67
CA ALA A 71 -3.72 -15.55 37.59
C ALA A 71 -2.90 -14.49 36.84
N TYR A 72 -2.58 -14.72 35.57
CA TYR A 72 -1.88 -13.74 34.73
C TYR A 72 -2.69 -12.45 34.60
N GLN A 73 -2.03 -11.32 34.81
CA GLN A 73 -2.68 -10.01 34.79
C GLN A 73 -2.73 -9.43 33.38
N ASN A 74 -3.87 -8.83 33.03
CA ASN A 74 -4.07 -8.12 31.76
C ASN A 74 -3.83 -8.97 30.49
N PRO A 75 -4.35 -10.20 30.40
CA PRO A 75 -4.28 -10.94 29.15
C PRO A 75 -5.13 -10.22 28.07
N VAL A 76 -4.76 -10.37 26.81
CA VAL A 76 -5.57 -9.86 25.68
C VAL A 76 -6.67 -10.83 25.29
N MET A 77 -6.48 -12.12 25.57
CA MET A 77 -7.46 -13.19 25.42
C MET A 77 -7.32 -14.21 26.55
N TRP A 78 -8.41 -14.91 26.84
CA TRP A 78 -8.47 -15.98 27.82
C TRP A 78 -9.28 -17.17 27.28
N GLN A 79 -8.64 -18.31 27.13
CA GLN A 79 -9.29 -19.58 26.86
C GLN A 79 -9.81 -20.19 28.19
N ALA A 80 -11.11 -20.17 28.36
CA ALA A 80 -11.76 -20.55 29.62
C ALA A 80 -12.06 -22.05 29.69
N THR A 81 -12.17 -22.72 28.56
CA THR A 81 -12.37 -24.17 28.45
C THR A 81 -11.98 -24.69 27.08
N SER A 82 -11.60 -25.97 27.00
CA SER A 82 -11.44 -26.74 25.75
C SER A 82 -12.55 -27.78 25.55
N THR A 83 -13.59 -27.76 26.39
CA THR A 83 -14.70 -28.72 26.37
C THR A 83 -16.06 -28.02 26.30
N GLY A 84 -16.09 -26.83 25.70
CA GLY A 84 -17.33 -26.09 25.47
C GLY A 84 -18.25 -26.78 24.46
N ALA A 85 -19.53 -26.46 24.50
CA ALA A 85 -20.52 -26.92 23.53
C ALA A 85 -21.19 -25.73 22.87
N VAL A 86 -21.32 -25.77 21.54
CA VAL A 86 -22.00 -24.76 20.74
C VAL A 86 -23.06 -25.44 19.86
N ASN A 87 -24.28 -24.91 19.87
CA ASN A 87 -25.37 -25.46 19.08
C ASN A 87 -24.99 -25.48 17.59
N GLY A 88 -25.12 -26.65 16.95
CA GLY A 88 -24.81 -26.86 15.55
C GLY A 88 -23.36 -27.29 15.28
N ILE A 89 -22.53 -27.40 16.31
CA ILE A 89 -21.17 -27.94 16.22
C ILE A 89 -21.11 -29.29 16.96
N SER A 90 -20.61 -30.33 16.30
CA SER A 90 -20.41 -31.66 16.90
C SER A 90 -19.03 -31.72 17.55
N GLY A 91 -18.97 -32.15 18.81
CA GLY A 91 -17.74 -32.27 19.59
C GLY A 91 -17.46 -31.05 20.48
N ASN A 92 -16.34 -31.11 21.18
CA ASN A 92 -15.88 -30.04 22.05
C ASN A 92 -15.33 -28.86 21.25
N VAL A 93 -15.51 -27.66 21.78
CA VAL A 93 -14.94 -26.42 21.25
C VAL A 93 -14.25 -25.63 22.36
N ASP A 94 -13.25 -24.88 21.99
CA ASP A 94 -12.65 -23.89 22.87
C ASP A 94 -13.60 -22.71 23.05
N ILE A 95 -13.70 -22.19 24.28
CA ILE A 95 -14.43 -20.96 24.55
C ILE A 95 -13.44 -19.91 25.04
N ASP A 96 -13.36 -18.82 24.30
CA ASP A 96 -12.44 -17.73 24.55
C ASP A 96 -13.15 -16.43 24.89
N PHE A 97 -12.58 -15.69 25.84
CA PHE A 97 -12.93 -14.31 26.10
C PHE A 97 -11.86 -13.40 25.49
N GLN A 98 -12.30 -12.46 24.68
CA GLN A 98 -11.44 -11.45 24.08
C GLN A 98 -11.57 -10.15 24.88
N PHE A 99 -10.46 -9.64 25.43
CA PHE A 99 -10.42 -8.40 26.21
C PHE A 99 -9.88 -7.22 25.42
N LYS A 100 -9.19 -7.46 24.30
CA LYS A 100 -8.67 -6.43 23.41
C LYS A 100 -9.46 -6.42 22.10
N ASP A 101 -9.90 -5.23 21.69
CA ASP A 101 -10.41 -5.04 20.34
C ASP A 101 -9.25 -5.08 19.32
N PHE A 102 -9.13 -6.19 18.60
CA PHE A 102 -8.10 -6.35 17.58
C PHE A 102 -8.39 -5.57 16.29
N THR A 103 -9.61 -5.10 16.07
CA THR A 103 -9.93 -4.31 14.86
C THR A 103 -9.18 -2.98 14.84
N SER A 104 -8.88 -2.42 16.01
CA SER A 104 -8.10 -1.20 16.15
C SER A 104 -6.60 -1.37 15.87
N VAL A 105 -6.06 -2.58 16.04
CA VAL A 105 -4.63 -2.89 15.86
C VAL A 105 -4.34 -3.73 14.62
N ILE A 106 -5.38 -4.32 14.03
CA ILE A 106 -5.33 -5.08 12.78
C ILE A 106 -6.40 -4.48 11.86
N PRO A 107 -6.17 -3.31 11.27
CA PRO A 107 -7.17 -2.65 10.44
C PRO A 107 -7.47 -3.47 9.18
N ALA A 108 -8.75 -3.48 8.76
CA ALA A 108 -9.21 -4.19 7.58
C ALA A 108 -8.58 -3.64 6.29
N ASN A 109 -8.35 -2.32 6.27
CA ASN A 109 -7.75 -1.62 5.15
C ASN A 109 -6.47 -0.95 5.64
N THR A 110 -5.33 -1.30 5.06
CA THR A 110 -4.04 -0.77 5.54
C THR A 110 -2.91 -1.00 4.56
N TRP A 111 -1.97 -0.07 4.55
CA TRP A 111 -0.66 -0.26 3.95
C TRP A 111 0.24 -1.08 4.89
N ARG A 112 1.04 -1.97 4.31
CA ARG A 112 2.07 -2.72 5.04
C ARG A 112 3.35 -2.75 4.25
N THR A 113 4.46 -2.50 4.92
CA THR A 113 5.80 -2.68 4.36
C THR A 113 6.41 -3.93 4.98
N ILE A 114 6.72 -4.93 4.16
CA ILE A 114 7.26 -6.22 4.55
C ILE A 114 8.55 -6.43 3.76
N ASN A 115 9.69 -6.55 4.44
CA ASN A 115 11.01 -6.68 3.81
C ASN A 115 11.29 -5.55 2.78
N GLY A 116 10.93 -4.31 3.12
CA GLY A 116 11.11 -3.15 2.25
C GLY A 116 10.13 -3.05 1.08
N GLN A 117 9.21 -3.97 0.92
CA GLN A 117 8.18 -4.01 -0.13
C GLN A 117 6.83 -3.57 0.41
N THR A 118 6.13 -2.68 -0.30
CA THR A 118 4.87 -2.08 0.16
C THR A 118 3.68 -2.75 -0.52
N TYR A 119 2.72 -3.14 0.30
CA TYR A 119 1.47 -3.83 -0.05
C TYR A 119 0.27 -3.05 0.50
N TYR A 120 -0.89 -3.21 -0.15
CA TYR A 120 -2.17 -2.76 0.41
C TYR A 120 -3.09 -3.94 0.67
N TYR A 121 -3.71 -3.92 1.84
CA TYR A 121 -4.74 -4.88 2.23
C TYR A 121 -6.08 -4.17 2.29
N GLN A 122 -7.11 -4.77 1.73
CA GLN A 122 -8.49 -4.32 1.82
C GLN A 122 -9.35 -5.49 2.29
N ASN A 123 -10.14 -5.27 3.34
CA ASN A 123 -10.90 -6.33 4.01
C ASN A 123 -10.01 -7.53 4.38
N TYR A 124 -8.82 -7.25 4.92
CA TYR A 124 -7.79 -8.21 5.29
C TYR A 124 -7.16 -9.00 4.12
N ALA A 125 -7.58 -8.75 2.89
CA ALA A 125 -7.04 -9.40 1.70
C ALA A 125 -6.00 -8.53 1.00
N LYS A 126 -4.84 -9.11 0.68
CA LYS A 126 -3.80 -8.45 -0.11
C LYS A 126 -4.33 -8.14 -1.51
N GLN A 127 -4.27 -6.88 -1.90
CA GLN A 127 -4.73 -6.44 -3.21
C GLN A 127 -3.68 -6.73 -4.28
N LYS A 128 -4.15 -7.17 -5.46
CA LYS A 128 -3.31 -7.53 -6.62
C LYS A 128 -4.01 -7.15 -7.92
N ASN A 129 -3.21 -6.74 -8.93
CA ASN A 129 -3.71 -6.37 -10.26
C ASN A 129 -4.89 -5.40 -10.21
N ASN A 130 -4.85 -4.44 -9.28
CA ASN A 130 -5.99 -3.59 -8.97
C ASN A 130 -5.55 -2.15 -8.66
N TRP A 131 -6.40 -1.20 -9.04
CA TRP A 131 -6.30 0.18 -8.61
C TRP A 131 -6.88 0.34 -7.20
N ILE A 132 -6.17 1.05 -6.36
CA ILE A 132 -6.57 1.38 -5.00
C ILE A 132 -6.68 2.89 -4.88
N GLN A 133 -7.77 3.37 -4.30
CA GLN A 133 -7.89 4.75 -3.86
C GLN A 133 -7.73 4.79 -2.33
N ASP A 134 -6.78 5.59 -1.86
CA ASP A 134 -6.52 5.78 -0.45
C ASP A 134 -6.11 7.24 -0.21
N ASP A 135 -6.73 7.88 0.77
CA ASP A 135 -6.51 9.30 1.11
C ASP A 135 -6.50 10.23 -0.13
N GLY A 136 -7.49 10.04 -1.01
CA GLY A 136 -7.67 10.85 -2.24
C GLY A 136 -6.67 10.59 -3.36
N ALA A 137 -5.67 9.73 -3.16
CA ALA A 137 -4.69 9.34 -4.18
C ALA A 137 -4.98 7.96 -4.76
N TRP A 138 -4.61 7.75 -6.03
CA TRP A 138 -4.70 6.46 -6.68
C TRP A 138 -3.35 5.76 -6.71
N TYR A 139 -3.37 4.44 -6.54
CA TYR A 139 -2.21 3.55 -6.59
C TYR A 139 -2.56 2.31 -7.39
N TYR A 140 -1.58 1.64 -7.98
CA TYR A 140 -1.79 0.35 -8.63
C TYR A 140 -0.97 -0.74 -7.96
N MET A 141 -1.65 -1.82 -7.57
CA MET A 141 -1.01 -3.02 -7.03
C MET A 141 -0.75 -4.01 -8.17
N ASN A 142 0.50 -4.42 -8.36
CA ASN A 142 0.88 -5.35 -9.42
C ASN A 142 0.44 -6.80 -9.13
N GLY A 143 0.81 -7.76 -9.99
CA GLY A 143 0.46 -9.18 -9.84
C GLY A 143 0.99 -9.84 -8.56
N ASP A 144 2.09 -9.32 -8.01
CA ASP A 144 2.67 -9.79 -6.74
C ASP A 144 2.03 -9.10 -5.53
N GLY A 145 1.18 -8.09 -5.79
CA GLY A 145 0.54 -7.26 -4.79
C GLY A 145 1.43 -6.13 -4.28
N LEU A 146 2.52 -5.82 -4.98
CA LEU A 146 3.38 -4.69 -4.67
C LEU A 146 2.81 -3.39 -5.24
N VAL A 147 3.00 -2.28 -4.53
CA VAL A 147 2.73 -0.96 -5.10
C VAL A 147 3.62 -0.72 -6.31
N SER A 148 3.00 -0.41 -7.44
CA SER A 148 3.71 -0.11 -8.69
C SER A 148 4.28 1.30 -8.65
N LYS A 149 5.37 1.53 -9.39
CA LYS A 149 6.06 2.82 -9.51
C LYS A 149 6.53 3.01 -10.96
N GLY A 150 6.73 4.27 -11.36
CA GLY A 150 7.13 4.59 -12.72
C GLY A 150 6.01 4.38 -13.73
N TRP A 151 6.37 4.07 -14.97
CA TRP A 151 5.43 3.86 -16.05
C TRP A 151 4.59 2.59 -15.88
N LEU A 152 3.28 2.74 -16.05
CA LEU A 152 2.31 1.65 -16.01
C LEU A 152 1.46 1.67 -17.29
N ASN A 153 1.42 0.55 -18.01
CA ASN A 153 0.47 0.35 -19.11
C ASN A 153 -0.65 -0.57 -18.65
N GLN A 154 -1.87 -0.04 -18.61
CA GLN A 154 -3.04 -0.77 -18.15
C GLN A 154 -4.23 -0.50 -19.07
N SER A 155 -4.86 -1.56 -19.57
CA SER A 155 -6.06 -1.46 -20.43
C SER A 155 -5.90 -0.50 -21.63
N GLY A 156 -4.72 -0.53 -22.28
CA GLY A 156 -4.41 0.29 -23.45
C GLY A 156 -4.12 1.76 -23.16
N LYS A 157 -4.04 2.15 -21.89
CA LYS A 157 -3.66 3.49 -21.44
C LYS A 157 -2.33 3.45 -20.69
N SER A 158 -1.56 4.53 -20.80
CA SER A 158 -0.31 4.71 -20.04
C SER A 158 -0.55 5.66 -18.88
N TYR A 159 0.02 5.33 -17.73
CA TYR A 159 -0.02 6.09 -16.49
C TYR A 159 1.41 6.25 -15.97
N TYR A 160 1.62 7.20 -15.10
CA TYR A 160 2.87 7.32 -14.34
C TYR A 160 2.58 7.32 -12.84
N LEU A 161 3.25 6.43 -12.13
CA LEU A 161 3.16 6.32 -10.68
C LEU A 161 4.44 6.88 -10.07
N ASP A 162 4.32 7.75 -9.10
CA ASP A 162 5.46 8.42 -8.46
C ASP A 162 6.52 7.42 -8.01
N ASP A 163 7.77 7.68 -8.34
CA ASP A 163 8.88 6.74 -8.14
C ASP A 163 9.19 6.48 -6.65
N THR A 164 8.77 7.39 -5.77
CA THR A 164 8.96 7.27 -4.33
C THR A 164 7.73 6.69 -3.65
N THR A 165 6.56 7.28 -3.89
CA THR A 165 5.33 7.00 -3.16
C THR A 165 4.41 6.00 -3.86
N GLY A 166 4.53 5.80 -5.18
CA GLY A 166 3.61 5.03 -6.00
C GLY A 166 2.27 5.73 -6.30
N LYS A 167 2.11 7.01 -5.92
CA LYS A 167 0.90 7.78 -6.23
C LYS A 167 0.79 8.03 -7.73
N MET A 168 -0.42 7.84 -8.28
CA MET A 168 -0.72 8.17 -9.67
C MET A 168 -0.54 9.67 -9.91
N ILE A 169 0.24 10.01 -10.94
CA ILE A 169 0.49 11.39 -11.34
C ILE A 169 -0.65 11.91 -12.20
N THR A 170 -1.03 13.17 -12.01
CA THR A 170 -1.87 13.97 -12.90
C THR A 170 -1.16 15.28 -13.21
N GLY A 171 -1.47 15.91 -14.33
CA GLY A 171 -0.78 17.13 -14.79
C GLY A 171 0.58 16.84 -15.41
N TRP A 172 1.47 17.83 -15.41
CA TRP A 172 2.78 17.75 -16.04
C TRP A 172 3.79 16.94 -15.21
N LYS A 173 4.51 16.05 -15.88
CA LYS A 173 5.62 15.26 -15.32
C LYS A 173 6.79 15.27 -16.27
N SER A 174 7.97 15.60 -15.79
CA SER A 174 9.21 15.38 -16.50
C SER A 174 9.80 14.02 -16.17
N ASP A 175 10.15 13.27 -17.19
CA ASP A 175 10.87 12.01 -17.08
C ASP A 175 11.95 11.94 -18.16
N SER A 176 13.19 11.67 -17.76
CA SER A 176 14.35 11.54 -18.66
C SER A 176 14.49 12.74 -19.62
N GLY A 177 14.24 13.96 -19.14
CA GLY A 177 14.34 15.21 -19.90
C GLY A 177 13.20 15.47 -20.88
N LYS A 178 12.17 14.64 -20.90
CA LYS A 178 10.96 14.79 -21.69
C LYS A 178 9.78 15.17 -20.80
N TRP A 179 8.86 16.01 -21.31
CA TRP A 179 7.66 16.39 -20.60
C TRP A 179 6.45 15.60 -21.11
N TYR A 180 5.64 15.16 -20.18
CA TYR A 180 4.42 14.41 -20.41
C TYR A 180 3.26 15.05 -19.62
N TYR A 181 2.05 14.96 -20.14
CA TYR A 181 0.85 15.44 -19.44
C TYR A 181 -0.11 14.29 -19.18
N PHE A 182 -0.50 14.15 -17.93
CA PHE A 182 -1.48 13.16 -17.50
C PHE A 182 -2.78 13.87 -17.16
N GLY A 183 -3.87 13.52 -17.82
CA GLY A 183 -5.19 14.10 -17.57
C GLY A 183 -5.70 13.82 -16.14
N SER A 184 -6.87 14.34 -15.78
CA SER A 184 -7.48 14.13 -14.45
C SER A 184 -7.74 12.66 -14.12
N SER A 185 -7.88 11.79 -15.13
CA SER A 185 -7.98 10.34 -14.96
C SER A 185 -6.63 9.65 -14.73
N GLY A 186 -5.52 10.39 -14.74
CA GLY A 186 -4.15 9.86 -14.71
C GLY A 186 -3.64 9.28 -16.04
N ALA A 187 -4.49 9.21 -17.07
CA ALA A 187 -4.06 8.71 -18.38
C ALA A 187 -3.20 9.72 -19.12
N LEU A 188 -2.13 9.23 -19.77
CA LEU A 188 -1.25 10.01 -20.64
C LEU A 188 -2.04 10.64 -21.77
N SER A 189 -1.92 11.96 -21.92
CA SER A 189 -2.55 12.73 -23.00
C SER A 189 -1.66 12.77 -24.24
N LYS A 190 -2.29 12.75 -25.41
CA LYS A 190 -1.64 12.84 -26.71
C LYS A 190 -2.40 13.86 -27.56
N GLY A 191 -1.71 14.48 -28.52
CA GLY A 191 -2.30 15.55 -29.32
C GLY A 191 -2.39 16.85 -28.54
N TRP A 192 -3.40 17.66 -28.84
CA TRP A 192 -3.61 18.96 -28.20
C TRP A 192 -4.07 18.84 -26.75
N ILE A 193 -3.47 19.61 -25.88
CA ILE A 193 -3.70 19.63 -24.44
C ILE A 193 -4.00 21.07 -24.03
N ASN A 194 -5.15 21.31 -23.40
CA ASN A 194 -5.46 22.58 -22.77
C ASN A 194 -5.19 22.45 -21.25
N ASP A 195 -4.20 23.18 -20.78
CA ASP A 195 -3.92 23.29 -19.35
C ASP A 195 -4.15 24.73 -18.90
N ASN A 196 -5.24 24.95 -18.18
CA ASN A 196 -5.66 26.24 -17.64
C ASN A 196 -5.68 27.37 -18.70
N GLY A 197 -6.19 27.10 -19.90
CA GLY A 197 -6.30 28.05 -21.01
C GLY A 197 -5.04 28.18 -21.87
N THR A 198 -3.96 27.51 -21.51
CA THR A 198 -2.74 27.43 -22.33
C THR A 198 -2.73 26.12 -23.12
N TRP A 199 -2.53 26.20 -24.43
CA TRP A 199 -2.48 25.05 -25.28
C TRP A 199 -1.06 24.52 -25.46
N TYR A 200 -0.93 23.20 -25.44
CA TYR A 200 0.30 22.43 -25.69
C TYR A 200 -0.02 21.30 -26.67
N TYR A 201 1.01 20.71 -27.23
CA TYR A 201 0.87 19.53 -28.08
C TYR A 201 1.84 18.43 -27.66
N SER A 202 1.32 17.20 -27.55
CA SER A 202 2.15 15.99 -27.37
C SER A 202 2.04 15.07 -28.58
N ASN A 203 3.15 14.47 -28.94
CA ASN A 203 3.20 13.52 -30.06
C ASN A 203 2.51 12.18 -29.71
N GLN A 204 2.62 11.20 -30.61
CA GLN A 204 1.98 9.87 -30.43
C GLN A 204 2.59 9.06 -29.29
N GLU A 205 3.80 9.37 -28.85
CA GLU A 205 4.45 8.82 -27.64
C GLU A 205 4.05 9.59 -26.37
N GLY A 206 3.26 10.66 -26.49
CA GLY A 206 2.85 11.53 -25.39
C GLY A 206 3.90 12.57 -24.98
N VAL A 207 4.97 12.72 -25.74
CA VAL A 207 6.03 13.70 -25.45
C VAL A 207 5.62 15.09 -25.90
N MET A 208 5.65 16.07 -24.98
CA MET A 208 5.41 17.49 -25.29
C MET A 208 6.34 17.98 -26.39
N GLN A 209 5.77 18.63 -27.37
CA GLN A 209 6.51 19.19 -28.51
C GLN A 209 6.84 20.67 -28.32
N THR A 210 7.88 21.11 -29.01
CA THR A 210 8.32 22.51 -29.13
C THR A 210 8.70 22.79 -30.57
N GLY A 211 8.72 24.08 -30.97
CA GLY A 211 9.05 24.48 -32.33
C GLY A 211 7.84 24.40 -33.27
N TRP A 212 8.12 24.26 -34.56
CA TRP A 212 7.10 24.20 -35.60
C TRP A 212 6.33 22.87 -35.54
N LEU A 213 5.00 22.98 -35.69
CA LEU A 213 4.08 21.84 -35.75
C LEU A 213 3.15 22.00 -36.93
N ASP A 214 3.11 21.01 -37.80
CA ASP A 214 2.09 20.87 -38.86
C ASP A 214 1.06 19.82 -38.38
N ASP A 215 -0.18 20.23 -38.20
CA ASP A 215 -1.28 19.37 -37.75
C ASP A 215 -2.57 19.71 -38.46
N GLY A 216 -3.24 18.67 -39.02
CA GLY A 216 -4.50 18.84 -39.73
C GLY A 216 -4.44 19.74 -40.98
N GLY A 217 -3.25 19.93 -41.59
CA GLY A 217 -3.03 20.83 -42.75
C GLY A 217 -2.78 22.29 -42.35
N GLU A 218 -2.76 22.57 -41.07
CA GLU A 218 -2.47 23.88 -40.50
C GLU A 218 -1.12 23.89 -39.79
N ARG A 219 -0.49 25.06 -39.73
CA ARG A 219 0.81 25.22 -39.11
C ARG A 219 0.74 26.03 -37.81
N TYR A 220 1.42 25.55 -36.80
CA TYR A 220 1.49 26.12 -35.44
C TYR A 220 2.94 26.29 -35.01
N TYR A 221 3.16 27.06 -33.96
CA TYR A 221 4.45 27.16 -33.30
C TYR A 221 4.32 26.97 -31.79
N LEU A 222 5.07 26.05 -31.25
CA LEU A 222 5.13 25.75 -29.84
C LEU A 222 6.43 26.36 -29.27
N LYS A 223 6.30 27.25 -28.29
CA LYS A 223 7.42 27.94 -27.64
C LYS A 223 8.36 26.94 -26.98
N GLY A 224 9.56 27.39 -26.57
CA GLY A 224 10.48 26.56 -25.81
C GLY A 224 9.90 26.01 -24.50
N SER A 225 8.85 26.63 -23.95
CA SER A 225 8.06 26.14 -22.82
C SER A 225 7.02 25.07 -23.19
N GLY A 226 6.84 24.77 -24.48
CA GLY A 226 5.76 23.94 -25.02
C GLY A 226 4.46 24.71 -25.31
N ALA A 227 4.29 25.90 -24.76
CA ALA A 227 3.05 26.68 -24.93
C ALA A 227 2.87 27.13 -26.39
N MET A 228 1.66 26.94 -26.93
CA MET A 228 1.28 27.37 -28.28
C MET A 228 1.43 28.89 -28.41
N ALA A 229 2.00 29.34 -29.51
CA ALA A 229 2.15 30.76 -29.84
C ALA A 229 0.83 31.34 -30.36
N THR A 230 0.56 32.60 -29.99
CA THR A 230 -0.50 33.44 -30.55
C THR A 230 0.05 34.86 -30.75
N GLY A 231 -0.53 35.61 -31.67
CA GLY A 231 -0.08 36.97 -32.02
C GLY A 231 1.21 37.00 -32.83
N TRP A 232 1.83 38.17 -32.90
CA TRP A 232 3.07 38.36 -33.65
C TRP A 232 4.29 37.73 -32.95
N ARG A 233 5.15 37.08 -33.76
CA ARG A 233 6.38 36.47 -33.32
C ARG A 233 7.49 36.69 -34.36
N GLU A 234 8.65 37.14 -33.88
CA GLU A 234 9.87 37.16 -34.67
C GLU A 234 10.67 35.89 -34.45
N MET A 235 11.00 35.19 -35.53
CA MET A 235 11.78 33.96 -35.55
C MET A 235 12.71 33.96 -36.75
N ASP A 236 13.99 33.71 -36.53
CA ASP A 236 15.01 33.64 -37.58
C ASP A 236 15.03 34.87 -38.53
N GLY A 237 14.74 36.07 -37.97
CA GLY A 237 14.73 37.31 -38.71
C GLY A 237 13.47 37.59 -39.55
N ALA A 238 12.43 36.75 -39.41
CA ALA A 238 11.15 36.90 -40.07
C ALA A 238 10.01 37.02 -39.04
N TRP A 239 8.99 37.83 -39.39
CA TRP A 239 7.81 38.00 -38.55
C TRP A 239 6.69 37.08 -39.00
N TYR A 240 6.11 36.38 -38.06
CA TYR A 240 4.95 35.48 -38.22
C TYR A 240 3.80 35.94 -37.35
N TYR A 241 2.58 35.76 -37.84
CA TYR A 241 1.38 36.02 -37.06
C TYR A 241 0.61 34.72 -36.82
N PHE A 242 0.23 34.50 -35.57
CA PHE A 242 -0.59 33.36 -35.15
C PHE A 242 -1.93 33.87 -34.63
N GLU A 243 -3.00 33.36 -35.17
CA GLU A 243 -4.37 33.67 -34.71
C GLU A 243 -4.58 33.27 -33.25
N GLY A 244 -5.74 33.68 -32.67
CA GLY A 244 -6.11 33.21 -31.32
C GLY A 244 -6.25 31.69 -31.18
N SER A 245 -6.52 31.00 -32.29
CA SER A 245 -6.50 29.56 -32.41
C SER A 245 -5.08 28.95 -32.41
N GLY A 246 -4.06 29.75 -32.54
CA GLY A 246 -2.66 29.34 -32.72
C GLY A 246 -2.26 29.02 -34.15
N ARG A 247 -3.20 29.04 -35.10
CA ARG A 247 -2.94 28.81 -36.53
C ARG A 247 -2.11 29.97 -37.11
N MET A 248 -1.08 29.64 -37.88
CA MET A 248 -0.31 30.64 -38.63
C MET A 248 -1.21 31.22 -39.74
N ALA A 249 -1.32 32.57 -39.83
CA ALA A 249 -2.07 33.26 -40.84
C ALA A 249 -1.32 33.29 -42.20
#